data_847a98d5f4f6902f9a04b1c0b1513e08
#
_entry.id   847a98d5f4f6902f9a04b1c0b1513e08
#
_cell.length_a   1.000
_cell.length_b   1.000
_cell.length_c   1.000
_cell.angle_alpha   90.00
_cell.angle_beta   90.00
_cell.angle_gamma   90.00
#
_symmetry.space_group_name_H-M   'P 1'
#
loop_
_entity.id
_entity.type
_entity.pdbx_description
1 polymer ?
#
loop_
_entity_poly.entity_id
_entity_poly.type
_entity_poly.pdbx_seq_one_letter_code
_entity_poly.pdbx_strand_id
1 'polypeptide(L)'
;MASHWVGTWTATPAPADGVALSSPTIRMFPRISIGGDTMRIRLSNAAGTGDLVIAATHVAKRGAGAGVRPDTDRVVTFNGSGSVKIPAGAFVVSDPVSLTVRPLEDLAVSIHVPGEIPASFGVTGRYARQFNYLSPPGDFTGMEIMHASRVIDDWFFLSGIDVLAARDVGGIVALGDSITDGNISTHDAFCRWPDQLARRIVTRGGKMFGVMNQGLGGNRICHDIRGDSGVRRFDRDVLSQPGVTHAIVVLGVNDIRNRSGRKEEEVTADDLINGLNQMAMRARARGIKMFGGTITPFENETFMVGAWSPERDARRVAVNEWMRSAGAFHAVIDFDKFLRDPEHPARMLPIYDNGDHLHPGDVGYNRMGDVIDLSLFD
;
A
#
# COMPACT_ATOMS: atom_id res chain seq x y z
N MET A 1 23.70 -11.62 -16.32
CA MET A 1 22.48 -11.11 -17.01
C MET A 1 22.27 -9.67 -16.57
N ALA A 2 21.70 -8.83 -17.44
CA ALA A 2 21.41 -7.45 -17.04
C ALA A 2 20.32 -7.44 -15.96
N SER A 3 20.50 -6.65 -14.91
CA SER A 3 19.57 -6.51 -13.78
C SER A 3 18.98 -5.10 -13.72
N HIS A 4 17.87 -4.96 -13.00
CA HIS A 4 17.24 -3.69 -12.74
C HIS A 4 16.55 -3.69 -11.36
N TRP A 5 16.22 -2.51 -10.84
CA TRP A 5 15.50 -2.38 -9.59
C TRP A 5 14.01 -2.65 -9.77
N VAL A 6 13.45 -3.49 -8.91
CA VAL A 6 12.01 -3.79 -8.84
C VAL A 6 11.52 -3.57 -7.42
N GLY A 7 10.43 -2.83 -7.28
CA GLY A 7 9.79 -2.65 -5.98
C GLY A 7 9.18 -3.96 -5.49
N THR A 8 9.49 -4.33 -4.24
CA THR A 8 9.02 -5.57 -3.62
C THR A 8 8.07 -5.34 -2.45
N TRP A 9 8.06 -4.14 -1.91
CA TRP A 9 7.15 -3.67 -0.86
C TRP A 9 6.99 -2.16 -0.92
N THR A 10 5.81 -1.64 -0.63
CA THR A 10 5.55 -0.19 -0.54
C THR A 10 4.52 0.15 0.53
N ALA A 11 4.55 1.41 0.98
CA ALA A 11 3.48 2.06 1.72
C ALA A 11 3.24 3.47 1.16
N THR A 12 1.97 3.87 1.08
CA THR A 12 1.56 5.17 0.53
C THR A 12 1.87 6.30 1.50
N PRO A 13 2.61 7.35 1.08
CA PRO A 13 2.79 8.54 1.90
C PRO A 13 1.46 9.27 2.15
N ALA A 14 1.17 9.56 3.41
CA ALA A 14 -0.03 10.26 3.83
C ALA A 14 0.28 11.19 5.03
N PRO A 15 -0.50 12.27 5.24
CA PRO A 15 -0.37 13.11 6.41
C PRO A 15 -0.61 12.33 7.70
N ALA A 16 0.16 12.65 8.76
CA ALA A 16 -0.02 12.07 10.08
C ALA A 16 -1.28 12.63 10.77
N ASP A 17 -1.93 11.80 11.58
CA ASP A 17 -2.97 12.22 12.52
C ASP A 17 -2.43 12.16 13.96
N GLY A 18 -1.58 13.09 14.31
CA GLY A 18 -1.52 13.50 15.70
C GLY A 18 -0.71 12.67 16.69
N VAL A 19 0.40 12.06 16.33
CA VAL A 19 1.34 11.49 17.33
C VAL A 19 2.65 12.27 17.29
N ALA A 20 2.90 13.09 18.30
CA ALA A 20 4.25 13.66 18.52
C ALA A 20 5.16 12.55 19.06
N LEU A 21 6.39 12.48 18.55
CA LEU A 21 7.40 11.52 18.97
C LEU A 21 8.66 12.26 19.39
N SER A 22 9.33 11.79 20.45
CA SER A 22 10.55 12.37 20.98
C SER A 22 11.73 11.44 20.70
N SER A 23 12.56 11.82 19.76
CA SER A 23 13.81 11.11 19.40
C SER A 23 13.72 9.58 19.34
N PRO A 24 12.69 8.99 18.70
CA PRO A 24 12.47 7.55 18.74
C PRO A 24 13.40 6.79 17.80
N THR A 25 13.61 5.52 18.08
CA THR A 25 13.87 4.51 17.07
C THR A 25 12.56 3.83 16.72
N ILE A 26 12.24 3.76 15.44
CA ILE A 26 11.03 3.13 14.88
C ILE A 26 11.47 1.85 14.19
N ARG A 27 10.99 0.69 14.65
CA ARG A 27 11.27 -0.59 14.02
C ARG A 27 10.01 -1.15 13.39
N MET A 28 10.05 -1.35 12.07
CA MET A 28 8.92 -1.75 11.24
C MET A 28 9.21 -3.08 10.54
N PHE A 29 8.15 -3.89 10.34
CA PHE A 29 8.29 -5.25 9.83
C PHE A 29 7.55 -5.46 8.50
N PRO A 30 8.08 -4.96 7.38
CA PRO A 30 7.53 -5.20 6.06
C PRO A 30 7.78 -6.66 5.61
N ARG A 31 6.78 -7.28 4.95
CA ARG A 31 6.95 -8.53 4.21
C ARG A 31 7.17 -8.20 2.74
N ILE A 32 8.32 -8.60 2.21
CA ILE A 32 8.64 -8.41 0.79
C ILE A 32 7.97 -9.49 -0.07
N SER A 33 7.58 -9.15 -1.31
CA SER A 33 6.92 -10.07 -2.23
C SER A 33 7.88 -10.92 -3.05
N ILE A 34 9.00 -10.34 -3.50
CA ILE A 34 10.08 -11.04 -4.21
C ILE A 34 11.42 -10.85 -3.49
N GLY A 35 12.31 -11.80 -3.65
CA GLY A 35 13.65 -11.79 -3.05
C GLY A 35 14.75 -11.33 -4.01
N GLY A 36 15.97 -11.30 -3.49
CA GLY A 36 17.20 -10.95 -4.21
C GLY A 36 18.39 -10.90 -3.26
N ASP A 37 19.59 -10.66 -3.80
CA ASP A 37 20.83 -10.58 -3.02
C ASP A 37 21.21 -9.14 -2.66
N THR A 38 20.60 -8.17 -3.31
CA THR A 38 20.85 -6.75 -3.12
C THR A 38 19.52 -6.01 -3.06
N MET A 39 19.38 -5.13 -2.08
CA MET A 39 18.18 -4.30 -1.90
C MET A 39 18.54 -2.84 -1.68
N ARG A 40 17.54 -1.97 -1.71
CA ARG A 40 17.63 -0.58 -1.28
C ARG A 40 16.34 -0.15 -0.59
N ILE A 41 16.46 0.82 0.30
CA ILE A 41 15.37 1.35 1.12
C ILE A 41 14.97 2.72 0.57
N ARG A 42 13.67 3.00 0.52
CA ARG A 42 13.16 4.33 0.18
C ARG A 42 12.51 4.95 1.42
N LEU A 43 12.99 6.14 1.79
CA LEU A 43 12.42 6.93 2.88
C LEU A 43 11.74 8.17 2.31
N SER A 44 10.58 8.52 2.84
CA SER A 44 9.74 9.59 2.31
C SER A 44 9.38 10.62 3.37
N ASN A 45 9.47 11.88 2.97
CA ASN A 45 8.93 13.04 3.66
C ASN A 45 7.89 13.74 2.77
N ALA A 46 7.21 12.97 1.88
CA ALA A 46 6.31 13.53 0.87
C ALA A 46 5.09 14.25 1.46
N ALA A 47 4.65 13.85 2.66
CA ALA A 47 3.56 14.49 3.38
C ALA A 47 4.04 15.44 4.50
N GLY A 48 5.34 15.58 4.70
CA GLY A 48 5.92 16.45 5.72
C GLY A 48 5.88 17.92 5.33
N THR A 49 5.84 18.81 6.34
CA THR A 49 5.80 20.27 6.20
C THR A 49 7.13 20.95 6.51
N GLY A 50 8.12 20.20 6.96
CA GLY A 50 9.49 20.66 7.26
C GLY A 50 10.52 19.59 6.92
N ASP A 51 11.80 19.90 7.09
CA ASP A 51 12.90 18.96 6.87
C ASP A 51 12.82 17.79 7.86
N LEU A 52 12.99 16.57 7.37
CA LEU A 52 13.11 15.35 8.16
C LEU A 52 14.57 14.92 8.21
N VAL A 53 15.13 14.78 9.41
CA VAL A 53 16.47 14.22 9.60
C VAL A 53 16.33 12.77 10.05
N ILE A 54 16.97 11.85 9.33
CA ILE A 54 17.16 10.47 9.74
C ILE A 54 18.63 10.34 10.14
N ALA A 55 18.90 9.99 11.39
CA ALA A 55 20.26 9.90 11.92
C ALA A 55 20.89 8.52 11.70
N ALA A 56 20.08 7.45 11.72
CA ALA A 56 20.53 6.10 11.44
C ALA A 56 19.39 5.26 10.82
N THR A 57 19.77 4.32 9.96
CA THR A 57 18.84 3.33 9.38
C THR A 57 19.53 1.98 9.31
N HIS A 58 18.86 0.94 9.77
CA HIS A 58 19.31 -0.45 9.65
C HIS A 58 18.23 -1.30 8.99
N VAL A 59 18.66 -2.36 8.30
CA VAL A 59 17.78 -3.41 7.78
C VAL A 59 18.31 -4.77 8.14
N ALA A 60 17.41 -5.65 8.61
CA ALA A 60 17.72 -7.03 8.97
C ALA A 60 16.55 -7.95 8.61
N LYS A 61 16.72 -9.27 8.74
CA LYS A 61 15.61 -10.22 8.78
C LYS A 61 14.90 -10.15 10.13
N ARG A 62 13.57 -10.27 10.13
CA ARG A 62 12.77 -10.24 11.35
C ARG A 62 13.17 -11.37 12.30
N GLY A 63 13.30 -11.04 13.58
CA GLY A 63 13.40 -11.96 14.71
C GLY A 63 12.06 -12.09 15.44
N ALA A 64 12.06 -12.56 16.66
CA ALA A 64 10.88 -12.63 17.51
C ALA A 64 10.52 -11.27 18.13
N GLY A 65 9.23 -10.95 18.20
CA GLY A 65 8.74 -9.68 18.76
C GLY A 65 9.34 -8.47 18.06
N ALA A 66 9.98 -7.56 18.84
CA ALA A 66 10.72 -6.40 18.33
C ALA A 66 12.17 -6.73 17.95
N GLY A 67 12.52 -8.02 17.78
CA GLY A 67 13.86 -8.51 17.51
C GLY A 67 14.21 -8.58 16.03
N VAL A 68 15.52 -8.65 15.77
CA VAL A 68 16.09 -8.93 14.45
C VAL A 68 16.98 -10.17 14.53
N ARG A 69 17.30 -10.77 13.39
CA ARG A 69 18.33 -11.80 13.29
C ARG A 69 19.70 -11.09 13.17
N PRO A 70 20.54 -11.14 14.21
CA PRO A 70 21.74 -10.26 14.31
C PRO A 70 22.76 -10.50 13.19
N ASP A 71 22.89 -11.75 12.72
CA ASP A 71 23.75 -12.13 11.59
C ASP A 71 23.38 -11.45 10.26
N THR A 72 22.16 -10.92 10.19
CA THR A 72 21.60 -10.30 8.99
C THR A 72 21.51 -8.78 9.08
N ASP A 73 21.87 -8.17 10.19
CA ASP A 73 21.82 -6.71 10.36
C ASP A 73 22.79 -5.98 9.43
N ARG A 74 22.31 -4.96 8.75
CA ARG A 74 23.07 -4.12 7.82
C ARG A 74 22.76 -2.66 8.07
N VAL A 75 23.81 -1.87 8.19
CA VAL A 75 23.72 -0.40 8.15
C VAL A 75 23.26 0.02 6.76
N VAL A 76 22.27 0.90 6.70
CA VAL A 76 21.77 1.52 5.46
C VAL A 76 22.39 2.91 5.36
N THR A 77 23.01 3.20 4.21
CA THR A 77 23.64 4.49 3.94
C THR A 77 22.94 5.24 2.80
N PHE A 78 23.18 6.54 2.75
CA PHE A 78 22.68 7.45 1.71
C PHE A 78 23.86 8.26 1.21
N ASN A 79 24.35 7.96 -0.02
CA ASN A 79 25.58 8.51 -0.57
C ASN A 79 26.78 8.33 0.37
N GLY A 80 26.90 7.12 0.95
CA GLY A 80 27.96 6.74 1.90
C GLY A 80 27.77 7.26 3.33
N SER A 81 26.78 8.10 3.61
CA SER A 81 26.48 8.62 4.95
C SER A 81 25.43 7.76 5.65
N GLY A 82 25.60 7.48 6.95
CA GLY A 82 24.59 6.84 7.79
C GLY A 82 23.38 7.74 8.09
N SER A 83 23.52 9.05 7.91
CA SER A 83 22.46 10.02 8.14
C SER A 83 22.03 10.70 6.84
N VAL A 84 20.76 11.12 6.77
CA VAL A 84 20.21 11.84 5.64
C VAL A 84 19.18 12.88 6.08
N LYS A 85 19.18 14.04 5.41
CA LYS A 85 18.16 15.07 5.55
C LYS A 85 17.24 15.02 4.31
N ILE A 86 15.94 14.89 4.54
CA ILE A 86 14.92 14.79 3.50
C ILE A 86 14.05 16.06 3.55
N PRO A 87 14.11 16.92 2.54
CA PRO A 87 13.26 18.11 2.48
C PRO A 87 11.77 17.76 2.48
N ALA A 88 10.92 18.68 2.92
CA ALA A 88 9.47 18.55 2.81
C ALA A 88 9.05 18.25 1.37
N GLY A 89 8.11 17.31 1.18
CA GLY A 89 7.62 16.89 -0.15
C GLY A 89 8.55 15.92 -0.90
N ALA A 90 9.74 15.61 -0.37
CA ALA A 90 10.73 14.77 -1.05
C ALA A 90 10.76 13.32 -0.52
N PHE A 91 11.47 12.46 -1.25
CA PHE A 91 11.88 11.13 -0.80
C PHE A 91 13.35 10.90 -1.17
N VAL A 92 13.98 9.93 -0.52
CA VAL A 92 15.35 9.52 -0.79
C VAL A 92 15.44 8.01 -0.98
N VAL A 93 16.44 7.59 -1.72
CA VAL A 93 16.77 6.19 -1.97
C VAL A 93 18.13 5.90 -1.36
N SER A 94 18.25 4.81 -0.62
CA SER A 94 19.53 4.41 -0.03
C SER A 94 20.53 3.91 -1.07
N ASP A 95 21.78 3.83 -0.66
CA ASP A 95 22.78 3.03 -1.34
C ASP A 95 22.34 1.55 -1.38
N PRO A 96 22.87 0.74 -2.31
CA PRO A 96 22.61 -0.69 -2.35
C PRO A 96 23.10 -1.39 -1.08
N VAL A 97 22.26 -2.26 -0.52
CA VAL A 97 22.56 -3.08 0.66
C VAL A 97 22.68 -4.53 0.26
N SER A 98 23.81 -5.17 0.55
CA SER A 98 24.01 -6.61 0.34
C SER A 98 23.35 -7.41 1.46
N LEU A 99 22.19 -7.96 1.17
CA LEU A 99 21.43 -8.85 2.05
C LEU A 99 20.59 -9.81 1.21
N THR A 100 20.94 -11.09 1.24
CA THR A 100 20.17 -12.13 0.54
C THR A 100 18.84 -12.35 1.26
N VAL A 101 17.74 -12.15 0.54
CA VAL A 101 16.37 -12.30 1.03
C VAL A 101 15.55 -13.18 0.10
N ARG A 102 14.64 -13.96 0.67
CA ARG A 102 13.75 -14.86 -0.09
C ARG A 102 12.41 -14.16 -0.39
N PRO A 103 11.66 -14.60 -1.40
CA PRO A 103 10.28 -14.17 -1.56
C PRO A 103 9.46 -14.42 -0.30
N LEU A 104 8.57 -13.49 0.03
CA LEU A 104 7.69 -13.50 1.21
C LEU A 104 8.43 -13.48 2.57
N GLU A 105 9.69 -13.06 2.60
CA GLU A 105 10.46 -12.92 3.84
C GLU A 105 10.07 -11.63 4.58
N ASP A 106 9.99 -11.72 5.91
CA ASP A 106 9.76 -10.58 6.78
C ASP A 106 11.09 -9.91 7.11
N LEU A 107 11.16 -8.62 6.86
CA LEU A 107 12.30 -7.78 7.22
C LEU A 107 12.00 -6.95 8.46
N ALA A 108 13.04 -6.42 9.06
CA ALA A 108 13.00 -5.38 10.08
C ALA A 108 13.73 -4.16 9.53
N VAL A 109 13.03 -3.04 9.39
CA VAL A 109 13.65 -1.75 9.06
C VAL A 109 13.58 -0.89 10.30
N SER A 110 14.75 -0.49 10.82
CA SER A 110 14.90 0.34 12.02
C SER A 110 15.39 1.73 11.60
N ILE A 111 14.70 2.77 12.04
CA ILE A 111 14.98 4.16 11.67
C ILE A 111 15.08 4.97 12.97
N HIS A 112 16.19 5.68 13.18
CA HIS A 112 16.31 6.65 14.27
C HIS A 112 16.09 8.08 13.75
N VAL A 113 15.13 8.79 14.36
CA VAL A 113 14.81 10.18 14.06
C VAL A 113 15.16 11.03 15.28
N PRO A 114 16.20 11.85 15.23
CA PRO A 114 16.63 12.65 16.38
C PRO A 114 15.69 13.85 16.62
N GLY A 115 15.54 14.23 17.88
CA GLY A 115 14.74 15.39 18.27
C GLY A 115 13.23 15.14 18.30
N GLU A 116 12.48 16.22 18.35
CA GLU A 116 11.02 16.17 18.40
C GLU A 116 10.42 16.04 17.01
N ILE A 117 9.55 15.07 16.82
CA ILE A 117 8.77 14.91 15.59
C ILE A 117 7.36 15.43 15.90
N PRO A 118 6.94 16.57 15.30
CA PRO A 118 5.62 17.10 15.48
C PRO A 118 4.54 16.13 15.01
N ALA A 119 3.37 16.20 15.61
CA ALA A 119 2.20 15.41 15.22
C ALA A 119 1.75 15.65 13.76
N SER A 120 2.14 16.76 13.15
CA SER A 120 1.88 17.12 11.76
C SER A 120 2.87 16.53 10.76
N PHE A 121 3.91 15.81 11.21
CA PHE A 121 4.83 15.14 10.30
C PHE A 121 4.14 13.95 9.63
N GLY A 122 4.36 13.82 8.33
CA GLY A 122 3.77 12.78 7.53
C GLY A 122 4.21 11.38 7.95
N VAL A 123 3.28 10.48 8.08
CA VAL A 123 3.51 9.03 8.12
C VAL A 123 3.39 8.46 6.72
N THR A 124 4.06 7.34 6.44
CA THR A 124 3.78 6.53 5.28
C THR A 124 2.82 5.43 5.70
N GLY A 125 1.56 5.56 5.30
CA GLY A 125 0.55 4.53 5.55
C GLY A 125 0.08 4.43 7.01
N ARG A 126 -1.23 4.34 7.14
CA ARG A 126 -1.92 3.97 8.38
C ARG A 126 -2.40 2.56 8.24
N TYR A 127 -2.62 1.90 9.38
CA TYR A 127 -3.08 0.53 9.40
C TYR A 127 -2.10 -0.41 8.70
N ALA A 128 -0.85 -0.41 9.19
CA ALA A 128 0.19 -1.33 8.72
C ALA A 128 -0.29 -2.80 8.75
N ARG A 129 -1.23 -3.10 9.65
CA ARG A 129 -1.70 -4.46 9.94
C ARG A 129 -0.54 -5.41 10.27
N GLN A 130 0.56 -4.82 10.72
CA GLN A 130 1.70 -5.46 11.36
C GLN A 130 2.02 -4.74 12.66
N PHE A 131 2.43 -5.48 13.68
CA PHE A 131 2.94 -4.87 14.89
C PHE A 131 4.34 -4.30 14.62
N ASN A 132 4.41 -2.97 14.65
CA ASN A 132 5.63 -2.19 14.60
C ASN A 132 5.90 -1.61 16.00
N TYR A 133 7.10 -1.11 16.23
CA TYR A 133 7.50 -0.73 17.59
C TYR A 133 8.22 0.62 17.62
N LEU A 134 7.93 1.39 18.67
CA LEU A 134 8.68 2.60 19.06
C LEU A 134 9.54 2.30 20.28
N SER A 135 10.75 2.82 20.28
CA SER A 135 11.61 2.80 21.46
C SER A 135 11.33 3.98 22.40
N PRO A 136 11.90 4.02 23.63
CA PRO A 136 12.19 5.27 24.33
C PRO A 136 13.09 6.18 23.46
N PRO A 137 13.28 7.46 23.85
CA PRO A 137 14.23 8.34 23.17
C PRO A 137 15.63 7.71 23.07
N GLY A 138 16.21 7.69 21.88
CA GLY A 138 17.56 7.17 21.63
C GLY A 138 17.67 6.35 20.34
N ASP A 139 18.91 6.09 19.95
CA ASP A 139 19.24 5.22 18.81
C ASP A 139 19.41 3.78 19.27
N PHE A 140 18.47 2.94 18.84
CA PHE A 140 18.42 1.49 19.06
C PHE A 140 18.42 0.72 17.73
N THR A 141 18.82 1.36 16.61
CA THR A 141 18.71 0.76 15.27
C THR A 141 19.48 -0.54 15.14
N GLY A 142 20.71 -0.61 15.69
CA GLY A 142 21.58 -1.80 15.67
C GLY A 142 21.33 -2.81 16.79
N MET A 143 20.34 -2.61 17.66
CA MET A 143 20.06 -3.56 18.75
C MET A 143 19.34 -4.81 18.22
N GLU A 144 19.83 -6.01 18.61
CA GLU A 144 19.18 -7.28 18.30
C GLU A 144 17.74 -7.29 18.79
N ILE A 145 17.53 -6.99 20.06
CA ILE A 145 16.20 -6.83 20.66
C ILE A 145 16.05 -5.37 21.06
N MET A 146 15.16 -4.67 20.36
CA MET A 146 14.86 -3.28 20.70
C MET A 146 13.94 -3.22 21.91
N HIS A 147 14.32 -2.44 22.92
CA HIS A 147 13.40 -2.11 24.02
C HIS A 147 12.25 -1.29 23.46
N ALA A 148 11.05 -1.89 23.38
CA ALA A 148 9.86 -1.23 22.88
C ALA A 148 9.12 -0.52 24.02
N SER A 149 8.89 0.79 23.88
CA SER A 149 8.03 1.57 24.76
C SER A 149 6.55 1.50 24.31
N ARG A 150 6.32 1.27 23.02
CA ARG A 150 4.98 1.27 22.42
C ARG A 150 4.91 0.37 21.19
N VAL A 151 3.82 -0.35 21.07
CA VAL A 151 3.41 -1.05 19.84
C VAL A 151 2.57 -0.08 19.01
N ILE A 152 2.80 -0.05 17.71
CA ILE A 152 2.12 0.82 16.75
C ILE A 152 1.64 0.00 15.53
N ASP A 153 0.63 0.50 14.85
CA ASP A 153 0.04 -0.08 13.63
C ASP A 153 0.13 0.94 12.46
N ASP A 154 1.31 1.56 12.32
CA ASP A 154 1.58 2.57 11.29
C ASP A 154 2.94 2.32 10.64
N TRP A 155 3.10 2.82 9.41
CA TRP A 155 4.37 2.93 8.71
C TRP A 155 4.89 4.37 8.85
N PHE A 156 6.11 4.54 9.37
CA PHE A 156 6.73 5.86 9.53
C PHE A 156 7.88 6.04 8.54
N PHE A 157 7.77 6.99 7.63
CA PHE A 157 8.81 7.40 6.68
C PHE A 157 9.30 6.33 5.70
N LEU A 158 9.08 5.05 5.96
CA LEU A 158 9.40 3.95 5.07
C LEU A 158 8.36 3.88 3.95
N SER A 159 8.76 4.19 2.71
CA SER A 159 7.83 4.23 1.55
C SER A 159 8.06 3.11 0.55
N GLY A 160 9.18 2.39 0.63
CA GLY A 160 9.41 1.26 -0.26
C GLY A 160 10.70 0.50 0.01
N ILE A 161 10.70 -0.72 -0.48
CA ILE A 161 11.87 -1.60 -0.54
C ILE A 161 11.94 -2.13 -1.96
N ASP A 162 13.10 -1.98 -2.59
CA ASP A 162 13.36 -2.49 -3.93
C ASP A 162 14.46 -3.54 -3.87
N VAL A 163 14.39 -4.54 -4.73
CA VAL A 163 15.45 -5.55 -4.93
C VAL A 163 16.03 -5.45 -6.33
N LEU A 164 17.32 -5.79 -6.46
CA LEU A 164 17.98 -5.89 -7.75
C LEU A 164 17.61 -7.24 -8.37
N ALA A 165 16.77 -7.23 -9.40
CA ALA A 165 16.19 -8.41 -10.02
C ALA A 165 16.62 -8.58 -11.48
N ALA A 166 16.43 -9.76 -12.05
CA ALA A 166 16.63 -10.04 -13.46
C ALA A 166 15.65 -9.21 -14.33
N ARG A 167 15.99 -8.94 -15.59
CA ARG A 167 15.22 -8.02 -16.45
C ARG A 167 13.79 -8.46 -16.77
N ASP A 168 13.51 -9.74 -16.68
CA ASP A 168 12.19 -10.34 -16.92
C ASP A 168 11.25 -10.24 -15.71
N VAL A 169 11.78 -9.87 -14.54
CA VAL A 169 10.98 -9.64 -13.34
C VAL A 169 10.32 -8.26 -13.42
N GLY A 170 9.00 -8.23 -13.35
CA GLY A 170 8.22 -6.98 -13.35
C GLY A 170 7.68 -6.59 -11.97
N GLY A 171 7.02 -5.43 -11.89
CA GLY A 171 6.30 -4.95 -10.72
C GLY A 171 4.81 -4.80 -10.98
N ILE A 172 3.99 -5.17 -10.01
CA ILE A 172 2.53 -4.96 -9.97
C ILE A 172 2.25 -3.96 -8.86
N VAL A 173 1.63 -2.83 -9.18
CA VAL A 173 1.18 -1.85 -8.19
C VAL A 173 -0.31 -2.01 -7.95
N ALA A 174 -0.69 -2.22 -6.69
CA ALA A 174 -2.08 -2.24 -6.24
C ALA A 174 -2.47 -0.85 -5.72
N LEU A 175 -3.11 -0.02 -6.55
CA LEU A 175 -3.60 1.30 -6.17
C LEU A 175 -5.02 1.17 -5.62
N GLY A 176 -5.28 1.71 -4.43
CA GLY A 176 -6.61 1.62 -3.84
C GLY A 176 -6.82 2.43 -2.59
N ASP A 177 -7.93 2.17 -1.95
CA ASP A 177 -8.32 2.74 -0.66
C ASP A 177 -8.06 1.76 0.50
N SER A 178 -8.88 1.83 1.57
CA SER A 178 -8.81 0.93 2.72
C SER A 178 -8.97 -0.55 2.38
N ILE A 179 -9.69 -0.89 1.31
CA ILE A 179 -9.88 -2.27 0.86
C ILE A 179 -8.57 -2.82 0.28
N THR A 180 -7.77 -1.99 -0.37
CA THR A 180 -6.44 -2.37 -0.87
C THR A 180 -5.38 -2.30 0.23
N ASP A 181 -5.44 -1.28 1.08
CA ASP A 181 -4.60 -1.14 2.28
C ASP A 181 -4.78 -2.32 3.24
N GLY A 182 -5.95 -2.95 3.23
CA GLY A 182 -6.29 -4.13 4.01
C GLY A 182 -6.83 -3.82 5.39
N ASN A 183 -7.61 -2.75 5.50
CA ASN A 183 -8.23 -2.37 6.77
C ASN A 183 -9.04 -3.54 7.36
N ILE A 184 -9.01 -3.71 8.68
CA ILE A 184 -9.66 -4.80 9.43
C ILE A 184 -9.03 -6.20 9.24
N SER A 185 -8.10 -6.43 8.31
CA SER A 185 -7.42 -7.73 8.22
C SER A 185 -6.66 -8.06 9.53
N THR A 186 -6.51 -9.33 9.84
CA THR A 186 -5.81 -9.78 11.05
C THR A 186 -4.35 -9.33 11.06
N HIS A 187 -3.91 -8.74 12.18
CA HIS A 187 -2.53 -8.28 12.36
C HIS A 187 -1.53 -9.44 12.20
N ASP A 188 -0.42 -9.16 11.55
CA ASP A 188 0.68 -10.08 11.24
C ASP A 188 0.28 -11.33 10.42
N ALA A 189 -0.98 -11.44 9.96
CA ALA A 189 -1.46 -12.56 9.15
C ALA A 189 -1.22 -12.37 7.64
N PHE A 190 -0.97 -11.14 7.21
CA PHE A 190 -0.74 -10.80 5.78
C PHE A 190 -1.88 -11.30 4.88
N CYS A 191 -3.12 -11.03 5.28
CA CYS A 191 -4.33 -11.49 4.58
C CYS A 191 -4.88 -10.51 3.55
N ARG A 192 -4.22 -9.38 3.28
CA ARG A 192 -4.65 -8.41 2.27
C ARG A 192 -4.69 -9.06 0.89
N TRP A 193 -5.56 -8.60 0.00
CA TRP A 193 -5.60 -9.17 -1.34
C TRP A 193 -4.28 -9.04 -2.13
N PRO A 194 -3.47 -7.95 -1.99
CA PRO A 194 -2.14 -7.92 -2.60
C PRO A 194 -1.16 -8.94 -2.00
N ASP A 195 -1.27 -9.22 -0.69
CA ASP A 195 -0.45 -10.27 -0.04
C ASP A 195 -0.81 -11.66 -0.59
N GLN A 196 -2.11 -11.93 -0.79
CA GLN A 196 -2.58 -13.19 -1.39
C GLN A 196 -2.13 -13.30 -2.85
N LEU A 197 -2.20 -12.22 -3.62
CA LEU A 197 -1.68 -12.19 -4.98
C LEU A 197 -0.18 -12.54 -5.01
N ALA A 198 0.63 -11.93 -4.12
CA ALA A 198 2.06 -12.22 -4.00
C ALA A 198 2.31 -13.70 -3.67
N ARG A 199 1.59 -14.27 -2.70
CA ARG A 199 1.69 -15.70 -2.37
C ARG A 199 1.39 -16.60 -3.58
N ARG A 200 0.33 -16.29 -4.32
CA ARG A 200 -0.06 -17.07 -5.51
C ARG A 200 0.98 -17.00 -6.63
N ILE A 201 1.57 -15.82 -6.87
CA ILE A 201 2.66 -15.66 -7.84
C ILE A 201 3.87 -16.50 -7.45
N VAL A 202 4.28 -16.45 -6.18
CA VAL A 202 5.40 -17.24 -5.67
C VAL A 202 5.10 -18.74 -5.74
N THR A 203 3.90 -19.17 -5.37
CA THR A 203 3.48 -20.58 -5.40
C THR A 203 3.38 -21.11 -6.83
N ARG A 204 2.88 -20.31 -7.79
CA ARG A 204 2.83 -20.68 -9.20
C ARG A 204 4.23 -20.95 -9.75
N GLY A 205 5.22 -20.19 -9.31
CA GLY A 205 6.57 -20.21 -9.87
C GLY A 205 6.64 -19.60 -11.28
N GLY A 206 7.78 -19.75 -11.93
CA GLY A 206 8.04 -19.18 -13.25
C GLY A 206 8.29 -17.68 -13.19
N LYS A 207 7.58 -16.88 -14.01
CA LYS A 207 7.76 -15.43 -14.08
C LYS A 207 7.35 -14.76 -12.77
N MET A 208 8.26 -14.00 -12.18
CA MET A 208 8.09 -13.37 -10.88
C MET A 208 7.71 -11.89 -11.02
N PHE A 209 6.94 -11.40 -10.05
CA PHE A 209 6.55 -9.99 -9.97
C PHE A 209 6.62 -9.51 -8.53
N GLY A 210 7.24 -8.33 -8.35
CA GLY A 210 7.10 -7.59 -7.10
C GLY A 210 5.68 -7.05 -6.96
N VAL A 211 5.01 -7.29 -5.84
CA VAL A 211 3.68 -6.75 -5.55
C VAL A 211 3.82 -5.59 -4.56
N MET A 212 3.39 -4.42 -4.98
CA MET A 212 3.52 -3.15 -4.25
C MET A 212 2.14 -2.65 -3.86
N ASN A 213 1.84 -2.64 -2.56
CA ASN A 213 0.57 -2.13 -2.05
C ASN A 213 0.64 -0.61 -1.92
N GLN A 214 -0.20 0.10 -2.68
CA GLN A 214 -0.42 1.55 -2.64
C GLN A 214 -1.87 1.86 -2.24
N GLY A 215 -2.41 1.07 -1.32
CA GLY A 215 -3.66 1.37 -0.63
C GLY A 215 -3.51 2.56 0.31
N LEU A 216 -4.56 3.33 0.47
CA LEU A 216 -4.64 4.46 1.39
C LEU A 216 -6.04 4.55 1.98
N GLY A 217 -6.17 4.27 3.27
CA GLY A 217 -7.45 4.24 3.97
C GLY A 217 -8.30 5.49 3.76
N GLY A 218 -9.50 5.33 3.23
CA GLY A 218 -10.44 6.42 2.96
C GLY A 218 -10.16 7.21 1.67
N ASN A 219 -9.20 6.79 0.84
CA ASN A 219 -8.83 7.49 -0.38
C ASN A 219 -9.97 7.54 -1.40
N ARG A 220 -9.99 8.62 -2.20
CA ARG A 220 -10.96 8.88 -3.27
C ARG A 220 -10.25 9.05 -4.61
N ILE A 221 -10.98 8.89 -5.70
CA ILE A 221 -10.49 9.14 -7.07
C ILE A 221 -10.33 10.64 -7.29
N CYS A 222 -11.37 11.44 -6.98
CA CYS A 222 -11.52 12.81 -7.44
C CYS A 222 -11.04 13.86 -6.42
N HIS A 223 -11.21 13.62 -5.13
CA HIS A 223 -10.98 14.64 -4.10
C HIS A 223 -9.98 14.16 -3.05
N ASP A 224 -9.16 15.09 -2.56
CA ASP A 224 -8.21 14.82 -1.48
C ASP A 224 -8.95 14.56 -0.16
N ILE A 225 -8.59 13.49 0.53
CA ILE A 225 -8.95 13.18 1.91
C ILE A 225 -7.94 12.19 2.47
N ARG A 226 -7.43 12.41 3.67
CA ARG A 226 -6.36 11.62 4.30
C ARG A 226 -5.07 11.52 3.48
N GLY A 227 -4.99 12.22 2.38
CA GLY A 227 -3.89 12.29 1.43
C GLY A 227 -4.40 12.70 0.05
N ASP A 228 -3.49 12.75 -0.91
CA ASP A 228 -3.81 13.11 -2.29
C ASP A 228 -4.82 12.15 -2.91
N SER A 229 -5.73 12.66 -3.75
CA SER A 229 -6.68 11.85 -4.51
C SER A 229 -5.99 10.87 -5.46
N GLY A 230 -6.68 9.80 -5.85
CA GLY A 230 -6.14 8.78 -6.74
C GLY A 230 -5.55 9.36 -8.03
N VAL A 231 -6.25 10.30 -8.66
CA VAL A 231 -5.78 10.98 -9.88
C VAL A 231 -4.52 11.79 -9.62
N ARG A 232 -4.43 12.46 -8.46
CA ARG A 232 -3.30 13.32 -8.10
C ARG A 232 -2.04 12.52 -7.75
N ARG A 233 -2.19 11.44 -6.96
CA ARG A 233 -1.06 10.62 -6.52
C ARG A 233 -0.60 9.55 -7.51
N PHE A 234 -1.32 9.38 -8.62
CA PHE A 234 -1.10 8.28 -9.56
C PHE A 234 0.34 8.23 -10.11
N ASP A 235 0.92 9.37 -10.47
CA ASP A 235 2.29 9.40 -11.00
C ASP A 235 3.32 9.00 -9.95
N ARG A 236 3.18 9.52 -8.71
CA ARG A 236 4.06 9.20 -7.60
C ARG A 236 3.95 7.74 -7.19
N ASP A 237 2.71 7.25 -7.00
CA ASP A 237 2.44 5.98 -6.34
C ASP A 237 2.36 4.79 -7.33
N VAL A 238 2.19 5.06 -8.63
CA VAL A 238 2.12 4.01 -9.65
C VAL A 238 3.22 4.16 -10.71
N LEU A 239 3.22 5.26 -11.46
CA LEU A 239 4.06 5.37 -12.66
C LEU A 239 5.56 5.45 -12.35
N SER A 240 5.94 5.95 -11.18
CA SER A 240 7.34 6.08 -10.74
C SER A 240 7.85 4.89 -9.94
N GLN A 241 7.03 3.84 -9.72
CA GLN A 241 7.48 2.69 -8.96
C GLN A 241 8.53 1.88 -9.76
N PRO A 242 9.64 1.46 -9.10
CA PRO A 242 10.70 0.75 -9.78
C PRO A 242 10.23 -0.57 -10.39
N GLY A 243 10.54 -0.77 -11.67
CA GLY A 243 10.22 -1.98 -12.40
C GLY A 243 8.71 -2.21 -12.66
N VAL A 244 7.86 -1.20 -12.43
CA VAL A 244 6.41 -1.35 -12.67
C VAL A 244 6.11 -1.71 -14.12
N THR A 245 5.33 -2.76 -14.31
CA THR A 245 4.82 -3.23 -15.60
C THR A 245 3.31 -3.36 -15.61
N HIS A 246 2.72 -3.52 -14.42
CA HIS A 246 1.29 -3.71 -14.24
C HIS A 246 0.76 -2.87 -13.08
N ALA A 247 -0.49 -2.43 -13.19
CA ALA A 247 -1.21 -1.77 -12.10
C ALA A 247 -2.62 -2.33 -11.98
N ILE A 248 -3.12 -2.49 -10.75
CA ILE A 248 -4.51 -2.84 -10.45
C ILE A 248 -5.09 -1.68 -9.67
N VAL A 249 -6.19 -1.08 -10.13
CA VAL A 249 -6.89 0.00 -9.42
C VAL A 249 -8.19 -0.49 -8.81
N VAL A 250 -8.36 -0.27 -7.50
CA VAL A 250 -9.60 -0.56 -6.75
C VAL A 250 -9.94 0.69 -5.94
N LEU A 251 -10.68 1.61 -6.55
CA LEU A 251 -11.03 2.92 -5.98
C LEU A 251 -12.44 3.33 -6.40
N GLY A 252 -13.06 4.20 -5.59
CA GLY A 252 -14.31 4.87 -5.92
C GLY A 252 -15.39 4.75 -4.84
N VAL A 253 -15.33 3.75 -3.95
CA VAL A 253 -16.34 3.59 -2.90
C VAL A 253 -16.42 4.81 -1.99
N ASN A 254 -15.28 5.42 -1.66
CA ASN A 254 -15.24 6.60 -0.79
C ASN A 254 -15.69 7.91 -1.48
N ASP A 255 -15.59 7.98 -2.79
CA ASP A 255 -16.22 9.06 -3.58
C ASP A 255 -17.74 8.90 -3.55
N ILE A 256 -18.26 7.72 -3.87
CA ILE A 256 -19.69 7.39 -3.91
C ILE A 256 -20.35 7.61 -2.54
N ARG A 257 -19.68 7.20 -1.46
CA ARG A 257 -20.12 7.41 -0.07
C ARG A 257 -20.07 8.87 0.36
N ASN A 258 -19.47 9.75 -0.45
CA ASN A 258 -19.10 11.10 -0.06
C ASN A 258 -18.38 11.15 1.30
N ARG A 259 -17.24 10.49 1.38
CA ARG A 259 -16.45 10.28 2.62
C ARG A 259 -16.14 11.56 3.39
N SER A 260 -16.12 12.72 2.73
CA SER A 260 -15.92 14.02 3.40
C SER A 260 -17.18 14.57 4.04
N GLY A 261 -18.36 14.14 3.61
CA GLY A 261 -19.65 14.70 4.01
C GLY A 261 -19.95 16.09 3.42
N ARG A 262 -19.05 16.62 2.56
CA ARG A 262 -19.24 17.93 1.92
C ARG A 262 -20.10 17.80 0.68
N LYS A 263 -21.16 18.58 0.59
CA LYS A 263 -22.11 18.52 -0.53
C LYS A 263 -21.45 18.90 -1.86
N GLU A 264 -20.54 19.85 -1.85
CA GLU A 264 -19.79 20.31 -3.02
C GLU A 264 -18.78 19.27 -3.57
N GLU A 265 -18.54 18.21 -2.82
CA GLU A 265 -17.67 17.10 -3.22
C GLU A 265 -18.46 15.82 -3.60
N GLU A 266 -19.78 15.95 -3.75
CA GLU A 266 -20.60 14.88 -4.35
C GLU A 266 -20.18 14.68 -5.79
N VAL A 267 -20.02 13.40 -6.20
CA VAL A 267 -19.57 13.01 -7.54
C VAL A 267 -20.66 12.26 -8.29
N THR A 268 -20.64 12.40 -9.60
CA THR A 268 -21.44 11.58 -10.52
C THR A 268 -20.68 10.30 -10.92
N ALA A 269 -21.35 9.37 -11.57
CA ALA A 269 -20.67 8.22 -12.17
C ALA A 269 -19.66 8.66 -13.24
N ASP A 270 -19.99 9.70 -14.02
CA ASP A 270 -19.11 10.24 -15.07
C ASP A 270 -17.83 10.86 -14.51
N ASP A 271 -17.88 11.53 -13.35
CA ASP A 271 -16.68 12.05 -12.70
C ASP A 271 -15.71 10.91 -12.34
N LEU A 272 -16.23 9.81 -11.79
CA LEU A 272 -15.44 8.64 -11.43
C LEU A 272 -14.87 7.94 -12.68
N ILE A 273 -15.70 7.76 -13.71
CA ILE A 273 -15.31 7.19 -15.00
C ILE A 273 -14.19 8.02 -15.63
N ASN A 274 -14.33 9.34 -15.64
CA ASN A 274 -13.30 10.24 -16.16
C ASN A 274 -11.99 10.10 -15.38
N GLY A 275 -12.03 10.08 -14.05
CA GLY A 275 -10.84 9.90 -13.21
C GLY A 275 -10.13 8.57 -13.48
N LEU A 276 -10.89 7.47 -13.55
CA LEU A 276 -10.37 6.13 -13.84
C LEU A 276 -9.77 6.04 -15.26
N ASN A 277 -10.45 6.63 -16.24
CA ASN A 277 -9.99 6.65 -17.62
C ASN A 277 -8.69 7.46 -17.78
N GLN A 278 -8.56 8.61 -17.09
CA GLN A 278 -7.32 9.40 -17.07
C GLN A 278 -6.14 8.58 -16.51
N MET A 279 -6.33 7.84 -15.42
CA MET A 279 -5.31 6.94 -14.89
C MET A 279 -4.93 5.84 -15.88
N ALA A 280 -5.92 5.22 -16.56
CA ALA A 280 -5.67 4.18 -17.56
C ALA A 280 -4.91 4.72 -18.77
N MET A 281 -5.24 5.91 -19.26
CA MET A 281 -4.52 6.57 -20.36
C MET A 281 -3.06 6.89 -19.99
N ARG A 282 -2.84 7.41 -18.77
CA ARG A 282 -1.47 7.74 -18.28
C ARG A 282 -0.62 6.47 -18.11
N ALA A 283 -1.20 5.37 -17.59
CA ALA A 283 -0.53 4.07 -17.51
C ALA A 283 -0.13 3.56 -18.90
N ARG A 284 -1.08 3.59 -19.85
CA ARG A 284 -0.85 3.17 -21.25
C ARG A 284 0.28 3.98 -21.93
N ALA A 285 0.33 5.30 -21.70
CA ALA A 285 1.37 6.16 -22.21
C ALA A 285 2.78 5.80 -21.71
N ARG A 286 2.88 5.06 -20.60
CA ARG A 286 4.12 4.53 -20.02
C ARG A 286 4.33 3.04 -20.29
N GLY A 287 3.51 2.40 -21.13
CA GLY A 287 3.58 0.97 -21.44
C GLY A 287 3.18 0.07 -20.25
N ILE A 288 2.50 0.61 -19.23
CA ILE A 288 2.03 -0.13 -18.07
C ILE A 288 0.65 -0.73 -18.38
N LYS A 289 0.50 -2.05 -18.23
CA LYS A 289 -0.80 -2.72 -18.34
C LYS A 289 -1.61 -2.40 -17.08
N MET A 290 -2.73 -1.68 -17.21
CA MET A 290 -3.60 -1.35 -16.08
C MET A 290 -4.87 -2.19 -16.11
N PHE A 291 -5.22 -2.77 -14.95
CA PHE A 291 -6.41 -3.57 -14.72
C PHE A 291 -7.38 -2.82 -13.80
N GLY A 292 -8.66 -2.80 -14.15
CA GLY A 292 -9.71 -2.23 -13.33
C GLY A 292 -10.31 -3.28 -12.39
N GLY A 293 -10.27 -3.03 -11.07
CA GLY A 293 -11.02 -3.81 -10.10
C GLY A 293 -12.36 -3.15 -9.81
N THR A 294 -13.45 -3.88 -10.00
CA THR A 294 -14.80 -3.33 -9.77
C THR A 294 -15.02 -2.97 -8.31
N ILE A 295 -15.80 -1.92 -8.07
CA ILE A 295 -16.14 -1.40 -6.74
C ILE A 295 -17.07 -2.39 -6.04
N THR A 296 -16.68 -2.85 -4.85
CA THR A 296 -17.43 -3.82 -4.05
C THR A 296 -18.75 -3.23 -3.50
N PRO A 297 -19.76 -4.05 -3.22
CA PRO A 297 -20.99 -3.59 -2.60
C PRO A 297 -20.78 -3.12 -1.17
N PHE A 298 -21.63 -2.18 -0.68
CA PHE A 298 -21.50 -1.57 0.64
C PHE A 298 -22.84 -1.19 1.29
N GLU A 299 -23.95 -1.86 0.93
CA GLU A 299 -25.25 -1.63 1.59
C GLU A 299 -25.14 -1.98 3.08
N ASN A 300 -25.74 -1.11 3.92
CA ASN A 300 -25.73 -1.20 5.38
C ASN A 300 -24.35 -0.90 6.04
N GLU A 301 -23.43 -0.27 5.33
CA GLU A 301 -22.14 0.09 5.93
C GLU A 301 -22.32 0.93 7.20
N THR A 302 -21.48 0.67 8.21
CA THR A 302 -21.65 1.21 9.57
C THR A 302 -20.76 2.38 9.93
N PHE A 303 -19.78 2.74 9.06
CA PHE A 303 -18.82 3.81 9.35
C PHE A 303 -19.39 5.22 9.26
N MET A 304 -20.44 5.41 8.44
CA MET A 304 -21.00 6.73 8.22
C MET A 304 -22.50 6.65 7.97
N VAL A 305 -23.27 7.26 8.85
CA VAL A 305 -24.74 7.30 8.73
C VAL A 305 -25.15 7.91 7.39
N GLY A 306 -26.01 7.22 6.64
CA GLY A 306 -26.50 7.67 5.34
C GLY A 306 -25.48 7.60 4.20
N ALA A 307 -24.38 6.88 4.37
CA ALA A 307 -23.38 6.73 3.32
C ALA A 307 -23.86 5.89 2.14
N TRP A 308 -24.75 4.94 2.37
CA TRP A 308 -25.43 4.17 1.33
C TRP A 308 -26.83 4.73 1.05
N SER A 309 -27.21 4.73 -0.22
CA SER A 309 -28.57 4.91 -0.70
C SER A 309 -28.73 4.19 -2.05
N PRO A 310 -29.96 3.93 -2.52
CA PRO A 310 -30.20 3.35 -3.86
C PRO A 310 -29.55 4.16 -4.98
N GLU A 311 -29.54 5.50 -4.88
CA GLU A 311 -28.93 6.37 -5.89
C GLU A 311 -27.40 6.26 -5.88
N ARG A 312 -26.79 6.12 -4.72
CA ARG A 312 -25.34 5.90 -4.57
C ARG A 312 -24.95 4.52 -5.09
N ASP A 313 -25.73 3.50 -4.79
CA ASP A 313 -25.50 2.17 -5.36
C ASP A 313 -25.65 2.15 -6.87
N ALA A 314 -26.63 2.87 -7.42
CA ALA A 314 -26.77 3.02 -8.86
C ALA A 314 -25.53 3.64 -9.53
N ARG A 315 -24.84 4.59 -8.86
CA ARG A 315 -23.54 5.13 -9.33
C ARG A 315 -22.47 4.03 -9.34
N ARG A 316 -22.39 3.21 -8.27
CA ARG A 316 -21.48 2.07 -8.20
C ARG A 316 -21.71 1.09 -9.35
N VAL A 317 -22.94 0.73 -9.56
CA VAL A 317 -23.34 -0.19 -10.65
C VAL A 317 -22.95 0.39 -12.01
N ALA A 318 -23.25 1.66 -12.27
CA ALA A 318 -22.92 2.32 -13.53
C ALA A 318 -21.41 2.36 -13.81
N VAL A 319 -20.58 2.69 -12.79
CA VAL A 319 -19.11 2.65 -12.91
C VAL A 319 -18.63 1.23 -13.19
N ASN A 320 -19.15 0.23 -12.47
CA ASN A 320 -18.78 -1.17 -12.67
C ASN A 320 -19.17 -1.69 -14.07
N GLU A 321 -20.33 -1.32 -14.59
CA GLU A 321 -20.76 -1.66 -15.95
C GLU A 321 -19.85 -1.03 -16.99
N TRP A 322 -19.50 0.25 -16.82
CA TRP A 322 -18.53 0.89 -17.68
C TRP A 322 -17.17 0.19 -17.64
N MET A 323 -16.66 -0.16 -16.45
CA MET A 323 -15.41 -0.93 -16.36
C MET A 323 -15.46 -2.22 -17.16
N ARG A 324 -16.56 -2.97 -17.09
CA ARG A 324 -16.74 -4.25 -17.77
C ARG A 324 -16.83 -4.13 -19.30
N SER A 325 -17.36 -3.01 -19.82
CA SER A 325 -17.75 -2.89 -21.23
C SER A 325 -16.90 -1.93 -22.06
N ALA A 326 -16.31 -0.90 -21.47
CA ALA A 326 -15.71 0.21 -22.22
C ALA A 326 -14.33 -0.06 -22.83
N GLY A 327 -13.66 -1.16 -22.47
CA GLY A 327 -12.30 -1.46 -22.98
C GLY A 327 -11.22 -0.46 -22.56
N ALA A 328 -11.46 0.32 -21.52
CA ALA A 328 -10.52 1.31 -21.01
C ALA A 328 -9.30 0.68 -20.33
N PHE A 329 -9.47 -0.47 -19.71
CA PHE A 329 -8.45 -1.26 -19.04
C PHE A 329 -7.98 -2.42 -19.93
N HIS A 330 -6.77 -2.93 -19.68
CA HIS A 330 -6.27 -4.13 -20.35
C HIS A 330 -7.06 -5.39 -19.96
N ALA A 331 -7.57 -5.41 -18.73
CA ALA A 331 -8.51 -6.40 -18.24
C ALA A 331 -9.29 -5.85 -17.04
N VAL A 332 -10.38 -6.52 -16.69
CA VAL A 332 -11.19 -6.20 -15.51
C VAL A 332 -11.20 -7.38 -14.55
N ILE A 333 -10.93 -7.09 -13.28
CA ILE A 333 -11.03 -8.05 -12.17
C ILE A 333 -12.36 -7.74 -11.46
N ASP A 334 -13.34 -8.63 -11.63
CA ASP A 334 -14.72 -8.36 -11.20
C ASP A 334 -14.92 -8.69 -9.71
N PHE A 335 -14.30 -7.92 -8.82
CA PHE A 335 -14.43 -8.11 -7.36
C PHE A 335 -15.88 -8.00 -6.88
N ASP A 336 -16.69 -7.10 -7.49
CA ASP A 336 -18.12 -6.99 -7.20
C ASP A 336 -18.83 -8.33 -7.40
N LYS A 337 -18.65 -8.96 -8.56
CA LYS A 337 -19.28 -10.25 -8.89
C LYS A 337 -18.89 -11.36 -7.92
N PHE A 338 -17.64 -11.39 -7.49
CA PHE A 338 -17.10 -12.48 -6.65
C PHE A 338 -17.39 -12.31 -5.15
N LEU A 339 -17.67 -11.08 -4.71
CA LEU A 339 -17.92 -10.79 -3.28
C LEU A 339 -19.38 -10.51 -2.97
N ARG A 340 -20.18 -10.08 -3.93
CA ARG A 340 -21.58 -9.72 -3.68
C ARG A 340 -22.46 -10.93 -3.39
N ASP A 341 -23.48 -10.72 -2.58
CA ASP A 341 -24.59 -11.64 -2.42
C ASP A 341 -25.40 -11.71 -3.74
N PRO A 342 -25.57 -12.88 -4.35
CA PRO A 342 -26.33 -13.02 -5.58
C PRO A 342 -27.82 -12.69 -5.42
N GLU A 343 -28.39 -12.85 -4.23
CA GLU A 343 -29.80 -12.54 -3.94
C GLU A 343 -30.00 -11.05 -3.56
N HIS A 344 -28.94 -10.41 -3.04
CA HIS A 344 -28.90 -8.99 -2.64
C HIS A 344 -27.65 -8.30 -3.16
N PRO A 345 -27.56 -7.97 -4.47
CA PRO A 345 -26.30 -7.53 -5.11
C PRO A 345 -25.69 -6.23 -4.57
N ALA A 346 -26.42 -5.45 -3.78
CA ALA A 346 -25.89 -4.28 -3.08
C ALA A 346 -25.11 -4.64 -1.79
N ARG A 347 -25.15 -5.90 -1.37
CA ARG A 347 -24.50 -6.44 -0.15
C ARG A 347 -23.35 -7.36 -0.49
N MET A 348 -22.37 -7.36 0.37
CA MET A 348 -21.32 -8.39 0.39
C MET A 348 -21.91 -9.68 1.00
N LEU A 349 -21.48 -10.84 0.48
CA LEU A 349 -21.80 -12.12 1.12
C LEU A 349 -21.28 -12.13 2.57
N PRO A 350 -22.09 -12.57 3.54
CA PRO A 350 -21.70 -12.54 4.96
C PRO A 350 -20.37 -13.24 5.29
N ILE A 351 -20.00 -14.28 4.53
CA ILE A 351 -18.73 -14.98 4.71
C ILE A 351 -17.50 -14.13 4.35
N TYR A 352 -17.66 -13.11 3.50
CA TYR A 352 -16.60 -12.22 3.07
C TYR A 352 -16.57 -10.92 3.84
N ASP A 353 -17.69 -10.55 4.49
CA ASP A 353 -17.88 -9.32 5.25
C ASP A 353 -17.23 -9.45 6.65
N ASN A 354 -16.54 -8.42 7.11
CA ASN A 354 -16.04 -8.40 8.48
C ASN A 354 -17.10 -7.98 9.52
N GLY A 355 -18.30 -7.61 9.08
CA GLY A 355 -19.42 -7.13 9.91
C GLY A 355 -19.62 -5.62 9.87
N ASP A 356 -18.78 -4.85 9.17
CA ASP A 356 -18.97 -3.42 8.97
C ASP A 356 -19.68 -3.09 7.65
N HIS A 357 -19.94 -4.08 6.83
CA HIS A 357 -20.63 -4.04 5.55
C HIS A 357 -19.95 -3.16 4.48
N LEU A 358 -18.65 -2.92 4.63
CA LEU A 358 -17.82 -2.15 3.71
C LEU A 358 -16.50 -2.86 3.40
N HIS A 359 -15.80 -3.32 4.44
CA HIS A 359 -14.51 -3.96 4.27
C HIS A 359 -14.66 -5.49 4.29
N PRO A 360 -13.95 -6.19 3.41
CA PRO A 360 -13.83 -7.64 3.52
C PRO A 360 -13.15 -8.04 4.84
N GLY A 361 -13.55 -9.19 5.40
CA GLY A 361 -12.73 -9.90 6.38
C GLY A 361 -11.58 -10.66 5.70
N ASP A 362 -10.75 -11.38 6.48
CA ASP A 362 -9.61 -12.15 5.93
C ASP A 362 -10.01 -13.11 4.82
N VAL A 363 -11.17 -13.78 4.96
CA VAL A 363 -11.71 -14.69 3.94
C VAL A 363 -12.04 -13.93 2.64
N GLY A 364 -12.66 -12.74 2.78
CA GLY A 364 -13.00 -11.88 1.65
C GLY A 364 -11.76 -11.32 0.95
N TYR A 365 -10.77 -10.86 1.70
CA TYR A 365 -9.48 -10.41 1.14
C TYR A 365 -8.73 -11.52 0.42
N ASN A 366 -8.68 -12.71 1.00
CA ASN A 366 -8.09 -13.87 0.33
C ASN A 366 -8.85 -14.20 -0.95
N ARG A 367 -10.19 -14.16 -0.91
CA ARG A 367 -11.03 -14.37 -2.11
C ARG A 367 -10.72 -13.35 -3.21
N MET A 368 -10.54 -12.07 -2.87
CA MET A 368 -10.12 -11.05 -3.86
C MET A 368 -8.79 -11.41 -4.51
N GLY A 369 -7.79 -11.81 -3.73
CA GLY A 369 -6.52 -12.26 -4.29
C GLY A 369 -6.64 -13.53 -5.15
N ASP A 370 -7.52 -14.46 -4.77
CA ASP A 370 -7.72 -15.74 -5.45
C ASP A 370 -8.37 -15.63 -6.83
N VAL A 371 -9.28 -14.67 -7.00
CA VAL A 371 -10.00 -14.48 -8.26
C VAL A 371 -9.20 -13.77 -9.35
N ILE A 372 -8.03 -13.23 -9.01
CA ILE A 372 -7.13 -12.61 -9.99
C ILE A 372 -6.54 -13.71 -10.87
N ASP A 373 -6.85 -13.67 -12.17
CA ASP A 373 -6.24 -14.58 -13.13
C ASP A 373 -4.77 -14.24 -13.31
N LEU A 374 -3.88 -15.16 -12.91
CA LEU A 374 -2.44 -14.95 -13.01
C LEU A 374 -1.91 -14.92 -14.45
N SER A 375 -2.68 -15.43 -15.43
CA SER A 375 -2.31 -15.34 -16.86
C SER A 375 -2.30 -13.89 -17.38
N LEU A 376 -2.97 -12.97 -16.69
CA LEU A 376 -2.93 -11.53 -17.01
C LEU A 376 -1.52 -10.92 -16.94
N PHE A 377 -0.61 -11.59 -16.25
CA PHE A 377 0.78 -11.13 -16.05
C PHE A 377 1.80 -11.82 -16.94
N ASP A 378 1.39 -12.73 -17.78
CA ASP A 378 2.27 -13.50 -18.69
C ASP A 378 2.72 -12.68 -19.91
#